data_527bbbbf317ef275b428c3e40246e45c
#
_entry.id   527bbbbf317ef275b428c3e40246e45c
#
_cell.length_a   1.000
_cell.length_b   1.000
_cell.length_c   1.000
_cell.angle_alpha   90.00
_cell.angle_beta   90.00
_cell.angle_gamma   90.00
#
_symmetry.space_group_name_H-M   'P 1'
#
loop_
_entity.id
_entity.type
_entity.pdbx_description
1 polymer ?
#
loop_
_entity_poly.entity_id
_entity_poly.type
_entity_poly.pdbx_seq_one_letter_code
_entity_poly.pdbx_strand_id
1 'polypeptide(L)'
;MYKTTALMLSLMLTSMPVLADCMAQLDRKTVAEQLSRSIDYLGPLPSDLNCVKPTSAAMALVCGNADLLSLHHLSRYAQLVAYENTPKQQVIGNDAFVLQVLQQVGNPAQACTTVECACKNYVQSFQDAAGYDFKLLHAL
;
A
#
# COMPACT_ATOMS: atom_id res chain seq x y z
N MET A 1 -18.70 64.55 15.62
CA MET A 1 -17.55 63.88 15.01
C MET A 1 -17.60 62.40 15.41
N TYR A 2 -18.17 61.54 14.59
CA TYR A 2 -18.20 60.10 14.81
C TYR A 2 -17.11 59.46 13.94
N LYS A 3 -16.08 58.89 14.57
CA LYS A 3 -15.05 58.10 13.89
C LYS A 3 -15.57 56.67 13.76
N THR A 4 -15.98 56.27 12.57
CA THR A 4 -16.27 54.91 12.20
C THR A 4 -14.96 54.19 11.97
N THR A 5 -14.58 53.32 12.91
CA THR A 5 -13.50 52.38 12.75
C THR A 5 -14.02 51.17 11.98
N ALA A 6 -13.63 51.04 10.72
CA ALA A 6 -13.88 49.85 9.91
C ALA A 6 -12.99 48.71 10.40
N LEU A 7 -13.60 47.68 10.98
CA LEU A 7 -12.91 46.44 11.35
C LEU A 7 -12.74 45.57 10.07
N MET A 8 -11.54 45.58 9.51
CA MET A 8 -11.17 44.65 8.44
C MET A 8 -11.06 43.24 9.02
N LEU A 9 -12.07 42.45 8.79
CA LEU A 9 -12.05 41.00 9.09
C LEU A 9 -11.22 40.32 8.00
N SER A 10 -9.93 40.08 8.29
CA SER A 10 -9.06 39.29 7.45
C SER A 10 -9.50 37.80 7.56
N LEU A 11 -10.26 37.32 6.59
CA LEU A 11 -10.46 35.90 6.42
C LEU A 11 -9.12 35.25 6.02
N MET A 12 -8.42 34.70 6.99
CA MET A 12 -7.35 33.74 6.72
C MET A 12 -7.98 32.46 6.20
N LEU A 13 -8.04 32.31 4.88
CA LEU A 13 -8.21 31.01 4.26
C LEU A 13 -6.97 30.19 4.59
N THR A 14 -7.04 29.43 5.67
CA THR A 14 -6.10 28.33 5.88
C THR A 14 -6.37 27.32 4.78
N SER A 15 -5.55 27.37 3.72
CA SER A 15 -5.45 26.29 2.76
C SER A 15 -4.97 25.05 3.54
N MET A 16 -5.92 24.20 3.96
CA MET A 16 -5.58 22.87 4.43
C MET A 16 -4.80 22.18 3.30
N PRO A 17 -3.59 21.65 3.58
CA PRO A 17 -2.92 20.84 2.57
C PRO A 17 -3.89 19.71 2.19
N VAL A 18 -4.33 19.71 0.94
CA VAL A 18 -5.06 18.58 0.37
C VAL A 18 -4.08 17.42 0.48
N LEU A 19 -4.31 16.52 1.43
CA LEU A 19 -3.55 15.28 1.54
C LEU A 19 -3.69 14.59 0.19
N ALA A 20 -2.58 14.48 -0.54
CA ALA A 20 -2.57 13.89 -1.86
C ALA A 20 -3.26 12.52 -1.79
N ASP A 21 -4.31 12.35 -2.60
CA ASP A 21 -5.04 11.09 -2.72
C ASP A 21 -4.07 10.01 -3.22
N CYS A 22 -3.85 8.97 -2.44
CA CYS A 22 -2.92 7.89 -2.75
C CYS A 22 -3.27 7.25 -4.09
N MET A 23 -4.54 6.98 -4.33
CA MET A 23 -4.99 6.35 -5.59
C MET A 23 -4.77 7.27 -6.80
N ALA A 24 -4.97 8.58 -6.65
CA ALA A 24 -4.74 9.56 -7.71
C ALA A 24 -3.24 9.73 -8.02
N GLN A 25 -2.38 9.60 -7.01
CA GLN A 25 -0.94 9.74 -7.12
C GLN A 25 -0.21 8.43 -7.45
N LEU A 26 -0.93 7.31 -7.50
CA LEU A 26 -0.32 5.99 -7.74
C LEU A 26 0.32 5.92 -9.12
N ASP A 27 1.63 5.66 -9.15
CA ASP A 27 2.37 5.35 -10.37
C ASP A 27 2.15 3.90 -10.79
N ARG A 28 1.06 3.67 -11.51
CA ARG A 28 0.66 2.33 -11.97
C ARG A 28 1.70 1.65 -12.83
N LYS A 29 2.46 2.42 -13.60
CA LYS A 29 3.55 1.90 -14.43
C LYS A 29 4.66 1.34 -13.55
N THR A 30 5.12 2.13 -12.59
CA THR A 30 6.14 1.68 -11.63
C THR A 30 5.66 0.46 -10.81
N VAL A 31 4.42 0.45 -10.35
CA VAL A 31 3.85 -0.72 -9.65
C VAL A 31 3.90 -1.97 -10.53
N ALA A 32 3.46 -1.89 -11.79
CA ALA A 32 3.47 -3.02 -12.71
C ALA A 32 4.88 -3.51 -13.01
N GLU A 33 5.83 -2.60 -13.24
CA GLU A 33 7.24 -2.94 -13.49
C GLU A 33 7.90 -3.62 -12.29
N GLN A 34 7.66 -3.12 -11.07
CA GLN A 34 8.20 -3.73 -9.85
C GLN A 34 7.57 -5.09 -9.58
N LEU A 35 6.27 -5.25 -9.82
CA LEU A 35 5.60 -6.54 -9.67
C LEU A 35 6.12 -7.56 -10.68
N SER A 36 6.28 -7.18 -11.95
CA SER A 36 6.85 -8.04 -12.99
C SER A 36 8.26 -8.50 -12.62
N ARG A 37 9.12 -7.58 -12.19
CA ARG A 37 10.49 -7.92 -11.75
C ARG A 37 10.50 -8.88 -10.57
N SER A 38 9.58 -8.70 -9.62
CA SER A 38 9.46 -9.58 -8.45
C SER A 38 9.06 -11.00 -8.87
N ILE A 39 8.10 -11.13 -9.79
CA ILE A 39 7.66 -12.42 -10.34
C ILE A 39 8.78 -13.08 -11.14
N ASP A 40 9.48 -12.33 -11.97
CA ASP A 40 10.58 -12.85 -12.79
C ASP A 40 11.75 -13.36 -11.94
N TYR A 41 12.02 -12.69 -10.83
CA TYR A 41 13.15 -13.03 -9.95
C TYR A 41 12.82 -14.12 -8.93
N LEU A 42 11.65 -14.09 -8.32
CA LEU A 42 11.27 -14.96 -7.20
C LEU A 42 10.29 -16.07 -7.60
N GLY A 43 9.73 -16.00 -8.81
CA GLY A 43 8.63 -16.86 -9.23
C GLY A 43 7.27 -16.44 -8.67
N PRO A 44 6.19 -17.11 -9.09
CA PRO A 44 4.85 -16.83 -8.57
C PRO A 44 4.76 -17.29 -7.10
N LEU A 45 4.15 -16.41 -6.27
CA LEU A 45 3.85 -16.75 -4.87
C LEU A 45 2.46 -17.37 -4.75
N PRO A 46 2.24 -18.27 -3.77
CA PRO A 46 0.90 -18.73 -3.45
C PRO A 46 0.06 -17.53 -2.98
N SER A 47 -1.20 -17.48 -3.42
CA SER A 47 -2.11 -16.42 -3.03
C SER A 47 -2.60 -16.61 -1.59
N ASP A 48 -2.46 -15.58 -0.77
CA ASP A 48 -3.06 -15.48 0.56
C ASP A 48 -4.44 -14.79 0.54
N LEU A 49 -4.92 -14.39 -0.65
CA LEU A 49 -6.24 -13.83 -0.88
C LEU A 49 -7.16 -14.83 -1.60
N ASN A 50 -8.37 -14.98 -1.09
CA ASN A 50 -9.44 -15.67 -1.79
C ASN A 50 -10.45 -14.65 -2.32
N CYS A 51 -10.27 -14.23 -3.58
CA CYS A 51 -11.18 -13.26 -4.20
C CYS A 51 -12.50 -13.86 -4.69
N VAL A 52 -12.62 -15.19 -4.76
CA VAL A 52 -13.91 -15.86 -5.04
C VAL A 52 -14.82 -15.77 -3.82
N LYS A 53 -14.24 -15.93 -2.62
CA LYS A 53 -14.97 -15.83 -1.35
C LYS A 53 -14.12 -15.04 -0.34
N PRO A 54 -14.14 -13.71 -0.41
CA PRO A 54 -13.38 -12.88 0.54
C PRO A 54 -13.79 -13.15 1.98
N THR A 55 -12.81 -13.27 2.88
CA THR A 55 -13.03 -13.60 4.29
C THR A 55 -13.37 -12.38 5.15
N SER A 56 -13.22 -11.19 4.62
CA SER A 56 -13.51 -9.93 5.31
C SER A 56 -13.92 -8.83 4.33
N ALA A 57 -14.54 -7.76 4.84
CA ALA A 57 -14.87 -6.58 4.05
C ALA A 57 -13.62 -5.91 3.45
N ALA A 58 -12.50 -5.88 4.20
CA ALA A 58 -11.23 -5.36 3.71
C ALA A 58 -10.69 -6.18 2.53
N MET A 59 -10.80 -7.52 2.59
CA MET A 59 -10.39 -8.37 1.48
C MET A 59 -11.29 -8.23 0.27
N ALA A 60 -12.60 -8.08 0.46
CA ALA A 60 -13.54 -7.78 -0.62
C ALA A 60 -13.20 -6.45 -1.31
N LEU A 61 -12.80 -5.43 -0.54
CA LEU A 61 -12.34 -4.14 -1.06
C LEU A 61 -11.11 -4.29 -1.95
N VAL A 62 -10.10 -5.04 -1.50
CA VAL A 62 -8.88 -5.30 -2.26
C VAL A 62 -9.18 -6.09 -3.53
N CYS A 63 -9.96 -7.15 -3.43
CA CYS A 63 -10.34 -7.99 -4.57
C CYS A 63 -11.19 -7.24 -5.62
N GLY A 64 -11.95 -6.24 -5.20
CA GLY A 64 -12.78 -5.41 -6.07
C GLY A 64 -12.03 -4.29 -6.81
N ASN A 65 -10.73 -4.09 -6.55
CA ASN A 65 -9.94 -3.01 -7.12
C ASN A 65 -8.60 -3.53 -7.67
N ALA A 66 -8.40 -3.44 -8.99
CA ALA A 66 -7.22 -3.98 -9.65
C ALA A 66 -5.91 -3.32 -9.19
N ASP A 67 -5.90 -2.02 -8.90
CA ASP A 67 -4.72 -1.32 -8.39
C ASP A 67 -4.37 -1.79 -6.98
N LEU A 68 -5.36 -1.96 -6.11
CA LEU A 68 -5.16 -2.49 -4.76
C LEU A 68 -4.68 -3.94 -4.78
N LEU A 69 -5.17 -4.75 -5.72
CA LEU A 69 -4.72 -6.13 -5.88
C LEU A 69 -3.26 -6.19 -6.30
N SER A 70 -2.84 -5.33 -7.23
CA SER A 70 -1.43 -5.20 -7.64
C SER A 70 -0.53 -4.74 -6.48
N LEU A 71 -0.97 -3.76 -5.71
CA LEU A 71 -0.27 -3.29 -4.52
C LEU A 71 -0.18 -4.36 -3.43
N HIS A 72 -1.25 -5.13 -3.25
CA HIS A 72 -1.24 -6.27 -2.33
C HIS A 72 -0.15 -7.26 -2.70
N HIS A 73 -0.12 -7.74 -3.94
CA HIS A 73 0.89 -8.68 -4.39
C HIS A 73 2.31 -8.10 -4.26
N LEU A 74 2.52 -6.85 -4.69
CA LEU A 74 3.82 -6.20 -4.59
C LEU A 74 4.29 -6.09 -3.13
N SER A 75 3.42 -5.71 -2.21
CA SER A 75 3.76 -5.61 -0.79
C SER A 75 4.12 -6.97 -0.19
N ARG A 76 3.46 -8.06 -0.65
CA ARG A 76 3.76 -9.43 -0.19
C ARG A 76 5.14 -9.88 -0.62
N TYR A 77 5.53 -9.63 -1.87
CA TYR A 77 6.90 -9.90 -2.32
C TYR A 77 7.94 -9.15 -1.46
N ALA A 78 7.74 -7.86 -1.24
CA ALA A 78 8.66 -7.06 -0.44
C ALA A 78 8.77 -7.56 1.01
N GLN A 79 7.64 -7.92 1.63
CA GLN A 79 7.59 -8.46 2.99
C GLN A 79 8.33 -9.80 3.10
N LEU A 80 8.19 -10.69 2.13
CA LEU A 80 8.89 -11.98 2.15
C LEU A 80 10.39 -11.81 1.97
N VAL A 81 10.84 -10.94 1.07
CA VAL A 81 12.26 -10.63 0.91
C VAL A 81 12.84 -10.03 2.18
N ALA A 82 12.13 -9.10 2.81
CA ALA A 82 12.56 -8.51 4.08
C ALA A 82 12.63 -9.56 5.20
N TYR A 83 11.68 -10.49 5.25
CA TYR A 83 11.66 -11.58 6.22
C TYR A 83 12.85 -12.52 6.03
N GLU A 84 13.17 -12.93 4.79
CA GLU A 84 14.33 -13.80 4.49
C GLU A 84 15.67 -13.17 4.86
N ASN A 85 15.77 -11.85 4.78
CA ASN A 85 17.01 -11.13 5.11
C ASN A 85 17.24 -11.03 6.62
N THR A 86 16.23 -11.27 7.46
CA THR A 86 16.30 -11.07 8.92
C THR A 86 15.57 -12.20 9.65
N PRO A 87 16.04 -13.32 9.71
CA PRO A 87 17.14 -14.08 10.22
C PRO A 87 17.82 -15.01 9.21
N LYS A 88 17.83 -14.73 7.96
CA LYS A 88 18.46 -15.56 6.90
C LYS A 88 17.78 -16.91 6.70
N GLN A 89 16.48 -16.95 6.81
CA GLN A 89 15.68 -18.15 6.61
C GLN A 89 15.12 -18.17 5.20
N GLN A 90 15.45 -19.17 4.39
CA GLN A 90 14.89 -19.31 3.07
C GLN A 90 13.41 -19.72 3.17
N VAL A 91 12.52 -18.87 2.71
CA VAL A 91 11.07 -19.04 2.74
C VAL A 91 10.52 -19.28 1.33
N ILE A 92 11.01 -18.51 0.37
CA ILE A 92 10.58 -18.57 -1.03
C ILE A 92 11.00 -19.91 -1.64
N GLY A 93 10.05 -20.57 -2.28
CA GLY A 93 10.21 -21.95 -2.78
C GLY A 93 9.55 -23.03 -1.90
N ASN A 94 9.00 -22.63 -0.75
CA ASN A 94 8.17 -23.49 0.09
C ASN A 94 6.81 -22.81 0.35
N ASP A 95 5.82 -23.12 -0.47
CA ASP A 95 4.50 -22.47 -0.46
C ASP A 95 3.79 -22.52 0.90
N ALA A 96 3.87 -23.63 1.62
CA ALA A 96 3.24 -23.74 2.94
C ALA A 96 3.90 -22.79 3.94
N PHE A 97 5.22 -22.67 3.88
CA PHE A 97 5.95 -21.76 4.76
C PHE A 97 5.77 -20.30 4.35
N VAL A 98 5.71 -20.00 3.05
CA VAL A 98 5.34 -18.65 2.54
C VAL A 98 4.00 -18.21 3.12
N LEU A 99 2.97 -19.03 3.03
CA LEU A 99 1.64 -18.70 3.57
C LEU A 99 1.66 -18.49 5.08
N GLN A 100 2.43 -19.30 5.81
CA GLN A 100 2.59 -19.14 7.25
C GLN A 100 3.25 -17.80 7.61
N VAL A 101 4.31 -17.40 6.89
CA VAL A 101 4.99 -16.13 7.09
C VAL A 101 4.09 -14.96 6.76
N LEU A 102 3.36 -15.02 5.64
CA LEU A 102 2.41 -13.97 5.26
C LEU A 102 1.29 -13.81 6.29
N GLN A 103 0.85 -14.90 6.89
CA GLN A 103 -0.13 -14.86 7.98
C GLN A 103 0.44 -14.19 9.25
N GLN A 104 1.70 -14.47 9.60
CA GLN A 104 2.36 -13.84 10.74
C GLN A 104 2.60 -12.35 10.55
N VAL A 105 3.04 -11.96 9.35
CA VAL A 105 3.27 -10.54 9.00
C VAL A 105 1.97 -9.76 8.96
N GLY A 106 0.86 -10.43 8.63
CA GLY A 106 -0.45 -9.83 8.49
C GLY A 106 -0.64 -9.05 7.19
N ASN A 107 -1.90 -8.73 6.87
CA ASN A 107 -2.23 -7.94 5.70
C ASN A 107 -2.29 -6.45 6.05
N PRO A 108 -1.51 -5.57 5.39
CA PRO A 108 -1.50 -4.13 5.69
C PRO A 108 -2.87 -3.45 5.59
N ALA A 109 -3.76 -3.95 4.73
CA ALA A 109 -5.10 -3.39 4.53
C ALA A 109 -6.18 -3.99 5.45
N GLN A 110 -5.84 -4.88 6.38
CA GLN A 110 -6.82 -5.64 7.17
C GLN A 110 -7.82 -4.79 7.94
N ALA A 111 -7.40 -3.65 8.45
CA ALA A 111 -8.24 -2.72 9.20
C ALA A 111 -8.88 -1.62 8.33
N CYS A 112 -8.66 -1.63 7.01
CA CYS A 112 -9.13 -0.61 6.11
C CYS A 112 -10.59 -0.83 5.71
N THR A 113 -11.34 0.27 5.64
CA THR A 113 -12.72 0.31 5.14
C THR A 113 -12.85 1.11 3.85
N THR A 114 -11.78 1.75 3.39
CA THR A 114 -11.75 2.57 2.18
C THR A 114 -10.58 2.20 1.28
N VAL A 115 -10.75 2.42 -0.02
CA VAL A 115 -9.70 2.22 -1.04
C VAL A 115 -8.47 3.08 -0.73
N GLU A 116 -8.67 4.31 -0.30
CA GLU A 116 -7.59 5.23 0.06
C GLU A 116 -6.76 4.74 1.25
N CYS A 117 -7.41 4.22 2.29
CA CYS A 117 -6.72 3.59 3.43
C CYS A 117 -5.88 2.40 2.97
N ALA A 118 -6.45 1.51 2.17
CA ALA A 118 -5.75 0.34 1.67
C ALA A 118 -4.55 0.71 0.79
N CYS A 119 -4.70 1.70 -0.10
CA CYS A 119 -3.62 2.22 -0.92
C CYS A 119 -2.46 2.71 -0.07
N LYS A 120 -2.72 3.60 0.90
CA LYS A 120 -1.69 4.15 1.80
C LYS A 120 -0.97 3.06 2.58
N ASN A 121 -1.70 2.11 3.12
CA ASN A 121 -1.11 1.05 3.93
C ASN A 121 -0.25 0.10 3.09
N TYR A 122 -0.65 -0.22 1.86
CA TYR A 122 0.17 -1.04 0.96
C TYR A 122 1.43 -0.30 0.49
N VAL A 123 1.31 0.96 0.10
CA VAL A 123 2.45 1.79 -0.30
C VAL A 123 3.45 1.91 0.85
N GLN A 124 2.97 2.19 2.07
CA GLN A 124 3.81 2.27 3.25
C GLN A 124 4.50 0.93 3.55
N SER A 125 3.75 -0.17 3.53
CA SER A 125 4.30 -1.51 3.76
C SER A 125 5.38 -1.90 2.74
N PHE A 126 5.18 -1.56 1.47
CA PHE A 126 6.18 -1.77 0.44
C PHE A 126 7.45 -0.93 0.69
N GLN A 127 7.29 0.35 1.01
CA GLN A 127 8.42 1.25 1.27
C GLN A 127 9.21 0.82 2.51
N ASP A 128 8.54 0.41 3.56
CA ASP A 128 9.18 -0.09 4.79
C ASP A 128 10.01 -1.35 4.53
N ALA A 129 9.51 -2.25 3.67
CA ALA A 129 10.18 -3.51 3.37
C ALA A 129 11.26 -3.38 2.29
N ALA A 130 11.03 -2.57 1.25
CA ALA A 130 11.92 -2.42 0.09
C ALA A 130 12.92 -1.26 0.20
N GLY A 131 12.73 -0.37 1.17
CA GLY A 131 13.49 0.86 1.33
C GLY A 131 12.86 2.06 0.63
N TYR A 132 13.30 3.26 1.06
CA TYR A 132 12.71 4.53 0.61
C TYR A 132 13.07 4.95 -0.83
N ASP A 133 13.97 4.23 -1.49
CA ASP A 133 14.39 4.55 -2.87
C ASP A 133 13.34 4.21 -3.92
N PHE A 134 12.34 3.40 -3.57
CA PHE A 134 11.27 2.99 -4.47
C PHE A 134 10.02 3.83 -4.26
N LYS A 135 9.76 4.74 -5.19
CA LYS A 135 8.57 5.60 -5.15
C LYS A 135 7.44 5.00 -5.95
N LEU A 136 6.36 4.64 -5.29
CA LEU A 136 5.13 4.17 -5.94
C LEU A 136 4.11 5.30 -6.18
N LEU A 137 4.38 6.50 -5.69
CA LEU A 137 3.53 7.68 -5.88
C LEU A 137 4.27 8.76 -6.65
N HIS A 138 3.56 9.49 -7.53
CA HIS A 138 4.14 10.57 -8.32
C HIS A 138 4.55 11.79 -7.48
N ALA A 139 3.81 12.09 -6.41
CA ALA A 139 3.96 13.29 -5.58
C ALA A 139 4.54 12.97 -4.20
N LEU A 140 5.78 12.54 -4.16
CA LEU A 140 6.56 12.43 -2.91
C LEU A 140 7.84 13.25 -2.99
#